data_a3086fc847f2f84560ef310aa850a8e7
#
_entry.id   a3086fc847f2f84560ef310aa850a8e7
#
_cell.length_a   1.000
_cell.length_b   1.000
_cell.length_c   1.000
_cell.angle_alpha   90.00
_cell.angle_beta   90.00
_cell.angle_gamma   90.00
#
_symmetry.space_group_name_H-M   'P 1'
#
loop_
_entity.id
_entity.type
_entity.pdbx_description
1 polymer ?
#
loop_
_entity_poly.entity_id
_entity_poly.type
_entity_poly.pdbx_seq_one_letter_code
_entity_poly.pdbx_strand_id
1 'polypeptide(L)'
;MRTSNKSFRVLLLALAALAKLPAMAAPDSGKLECLVEPYLKVAVSSAVPGVLEEVNVERGSHVKKGQVLASLVSGVEKALVDSAKAKAEFAGRKVERIRELSRKQMISVGEKDELETQWELLKLEQREAEERLKQRTILSPCDGVVVKRMNSPGEFVQEKPIMDLVQLNPLRVEVVVPVRLYGKIKVGMTGMVEWEAPVGGTYPAVVKIVDSVVDAASGTIGVRLELPNPNLKLPAGTKCSIKFPDM
;
A
#
# COMPACT_ATOMS: atom_id res chain seq x y z
N MET A 1 69.57 27.59 -56.45
CA MET A 1 69.11 26.35 -57.10
C MET A 1 67.62 26.10 -56.77
N ARG A 2 66.81 26.03 -57.82
CA ARG A 2 65.34 25.83 -57.79
C ARG A 2 65.02 24.40 -57.43
N THR A 3 63.99 24.20 -56.58
CA THR A 3 63.03 23.09 -56.66
C THR A 3 61.77 23.46 -55.85
N SER A 4 60.81 23.84 -56.46
CA SER A 4 59.56 23.20 -56.93
C SER A 4 58.52 22.88 -55.84
N ASN A 5 57.63 23.82 -55.72
CA ASN A 5 56.46 23.86 -54.81
C ASN A 5 55.23 23.36 -55.58
N LYS A 6 54.98 22.03 -55.60
CA LYS A 6 53.84 21.43 -56.32
C LYS A 6 53.05 20.38 -55.51
N SER A 7 53.21 20.30 -54.20
CA SER A 7 52.53 19.25 -53.41
C SER A 7 51.48 19.76 -52.42
N PHE A 8 51.02 21.03 -52.51
CA PHE A 8 50.11 21.59 -51.50
C PHE A 8 48.68 21.92 -51.96
N ARG A 9 48.27 21.39 -53.13
CA ARG A 9 46.93 21.69 -53.70
C ARG A 9 45.96 20.52 -53.87
N VAL A 10 46.23 19.32 -53.32
CA VAL A 10 45.37 18.14 -53.47
C VAL A 10 44.72 17.72 -52.13
N LEU A 11 44.94 18.38 -51.02
CA LEU A 11 44.42 17.96 -49.69
C LEU A 11 43.23 18.78 -49.19
N LEU A 12 42.46 19.43 -50.04
CA LEU A 12 41.35 20.32 -49.61
C LEU A 12 39.99 20.03 -50.24
N LEU A 13 39.77 18.84 -50.76
CA LEU A 13 38.50 18.46 -51.40
C LEU A 13 37.90 17.11 -50.93
N ALA A 14 38.32 16.57 -49.79
CA ALA A 14 37.81 15.31 -49.22
C ALA A 14 37.05 15.43 -47.89
N LEU A 15 36.54 16.61 -47.53
CA LEU A 15 35.85 16.79 -46.23
C LEU A 15 34.47 17.43 -46.35
N ALA A 16 33.62 16.93 -47.25
CA ALA A 16 32.22 17.42 -47.41
C ALA A 16 31.24 16.34 -47.76
N ALA A 17 31.43 15.12 -47.25
CA ALA A 17 30.42 14.07 -47.35
C ALA A 17 30.15 13.45 -45.95
N LEU A 18 29.85 14.31 -44.95
CA LEU A 18 29.25 13.82 -43.69
C LEU A 18 27.79 13.55 -44.00
N ALA A 19 27.53 12.31 -44.42
CA ALA A 19 26.21 11.80 -44.67
C ALA A 19 25.33 12.05 -43.44
N LYS A 20 24.27 12.84 -43.59
CA LYS A 20 23.13 12.89 -42.71
C LYS A 20 22.55 11.47 -42.64
N LEU A 21 22.91 10.71 -41.63
CA LEU A 21 22.16 9.51 -41.25
C LEU A 21 20.75 9.99 -40.92
N PRO A 22 19.72 9.52 -41.64
CA PRO A 22 18.35 9.76 -41.20
C PRO A 22 18.23 9.14 -39.81
N ALA A 23 17.82 9.93 -38.82
CA ALA A 23 17.32 9.40 -37.57
C ALA A 23 16.19 8.44 -37.97
N MET A 24 16.43 7.14 -37.87
CA MET A 24 15.36 6.15 -37.97
C MET A 24 14.43 6.42 -36.76
N ALA A 25 13.34 7.12 -37.06
CA ALA A 25 12.20 7.13 -36.17
C ALA A 25 11.80 5.67 -35.97
N ALA A 26 11.94 5.16 -34.74
CA ALA A 26 11.43 3.82 -34.43
C ALA A 26 9.96 3.76 -34.86
N PRO A 27 9.51 2.66 -35.50
CA PRO A 27 8.12 2.55 -35.92
C PRO A 27 7.24 2.73 -34.69
N ASP A 28 6.30 3.68 -34.78
CA ASP A 28 5.26 3.94 -33.78
C ASP A 28 4.37 2.68 -33.76
N SER A 29 4.76 1.69 -32.99
CA SER A 29 4.11 0.38 -32.93
C SER A 29 2.73 0.42 -32.31
N GLY A 30 2.21 1.64 -31.98
CA GLY A 30 0.97 1.82 -31.24
C GLY A 30 1.01 1.23 -29.83
N LYS A 31 2.19 0.75 -29.38
CA LYS A 31 2.44 0.26 -28.03
C LYS A 31 2.98 1.39 -27.17
N LEU A 32 2.42 1.53 -25.99
CA LEU A 32 2.91 2.44 -24.96
C LEU A 32 3.67 1.64 -23.90
N GLU A 33 4.75 2.20 -23.40
CA GLU A 33 5.47 1.59 -22.27
C GLU A 33 4.69 1.72 -20.97
N CYS A 34 4.74 0.70 -20.14
CA CYS A 34 4.09 0.66 -18.87
C CYS A 34 4.95 0.02 -17.78
N LEU A 35 4.61 0.35 -16.52
CA LEU A 35 5.19 -0.25 -15.34
C LEU A 35 4.07 -0.90 -14.53
N VAL A 36 4.27 -2.15 -14.13
CA VAL A 36 3.34 -2.85 -13.25
C VAL A 36 3.76 -2.66 -11.81
N GLU A 37 2.88 -2.13 -11.00
CA GLU A 37 3.12 -1.87 -9.58
C GLU A 37 2.14 -2.65 -8.70
N PRO A 38 2.50 -2.89 -7.42
CA PRO A 38 1.52 -3.36 -6.46
C PRO A 38 0.38 -2.34 -6.31
N TYR A 39 -0.84 -2.83 -6.07
CA TYR A 39 -1.97 -1.95 -5.78
C TYR A 39 -1.73 -1.06 -4.56
N LEU A 40 -1.12 -1.63 -3.52
CA LEU A 40 -0.80 -0.94 -2.29
C LEU A 40 0.55 -1.46 -1.76
N LYS A 41 1.39 -0.54 -1.27
CA LYS A 41 2.58 -0.84 -0.47
C LYS A 41 2.37 -0.26 0.92
N VAL A 42 2.48 -1.08 1.94
CA VAL A 42 2.28 -0.66 3.33
C VAL A 42 3.49 -1.04 4.16
N ALA A 43 4.08 -0.04 4.77
CA ALA A 43 5.07 -0.22 5.83
C ALA A 43 4.33 -0.36 7.16
N VAL A 44 4.22 -1.58 7.67
CA VAL A 44 3.50 -1.89 8.90
C VAL A 44 4.35 -1.58 10.10
N SER A 45 3.86 -0.71 10.96
CA SER A 45 4.49 -0.32 12.23
C SER A 45 3.60 -0.71 13.41
N SER A 46 4.17 -0.70 14.61
CA SER A 46 3.37 -0.78 15.84
C SER A 46 2.70 0.55 16.15
N ALA A 47 1.47 0.52 16.64
CA ALA A 47 0.76 1.70 17.11
C ALA A 47 1.30 2.23 18.46
N VAL A 48 1.97 1.37 19.22
CA VAL A 48 2.52 1.68 20.55
C VAL A 48 3.93 1.07 20.69
N PRO A 49 4.81 1.68 21.49
CA PRO A 49 6.13 1.11 21.75
C PRO A 49 6.02 -0.17 22.57
N GLY A 50 6.92 -1.12 22.34
CA GLY A 50 6.98 -2.35 23.11
C GLY A 50 7.99 -3.35 22.56
N VAL A 51 8.15 -4.48 23.27
CA VAL A 51 8.97 -5.60 22.83
C VAL A 51 8.10 -6.57 22.05
N LEU A 52 8.57 -7.00 20.88
CA LEU A 52 7.90 -8.05 20.09
C LEU A 52 7.94 -9.37 20.86
N GLU A 53 6.77 -9.92 21.14
CA GLU A 53 6.62 -11.25 21.77
C GLU A 53 6.69 -12.34 20.68
N GLU A 54 5.89 -12.17 19.62
CA GLU A 54 5.81 -13.11 18.51
C GLU A 54 5.71 -12.38 17.17
N VAL A 55 6.23 -13.00 16.12
CA VAL A 55 6.05 -12.59 14.73
C VAL A 55 5.60 -13.82 13.94
N ASN A 56 4.33 -13.80 13.49
CA ASN A 56 3.63 -14.98 12.95
C ASN A 56 3.80 -15.13 11.43
N VAL A 57 4.57 -14.26 10.80
CA VAL A 57 4.74 -14.21 9.35
C VAL A 57 6.20 -14.01 8.98
N GLU A 58 6.56 -14.55 7.80
CA GLU A 58 7.89 -14.43 7.21
C GLU A 58 7.81 -13.77 5.84
N ARG A 59 8.96 -13.41 5.28
CA ARG A 59 9.04 -12.96 3.89
C ARG A 59 8.44 -14.02 2.96
N GLY A 60 7.52 -13.59 2.08
CA GLY A 60 6.77 -14.45 1.17
C GLY A 60 5.46 -14.96 1.74
N SER A 61 5.17 -14.77 3.04
CA SER A 61 3.88 -15.17 3.62
C SER A 61 2.72 -14.38 2.99
N HIS A 62 1.67 -15.10 2.63
CA HIS A 62 0.41 -14.52 2.21
C HIS A 62 -0.44 -14.22 3.45
N VAL A 63 -0.99 -13.03 3.52
CA VAL A 63 -1.78 -12.56 4.66
C VAL A 63 -3.12 -11.99 4.21
N LYS A 64 -4.12 -12.12 5.09
CA LYS A 64 -5.45 -11.54 4.90
C LYS A 64 -5.60 -10.29 5.76
N LYS A 65 -6.42 -9.35 5.32
CA LYS A 65 -6.82 -8.19 6.14
C LYS A 65 -7.34 -8.64 7.50
N GLY A 66 -6.84 -8.04 8.58
CA GLY A 66 -7.18 -8.39 9.95
C GLY A 66 -6.44 -9.61 10.52
N GLN A 67 -5.60 -10.30 9.74
CA GLN A 67 -4.76 -11.37 10.24
C GLN A 67 -3.68 -10.83 11.19
N VAL A 68 -3.42 -11.53 12.29
CA VAL A 68 -2.35 -11.19 13.24
C VAL A 68 -1.00 -11.42 12.59
N LEU A 69 -0.21 -10.36 12.49
CA LEU A 69 1.15 -10.38 11.94
C LEU A 69 2.19 -10.55 13.05
N ALA A 70 2.01 -9.84 14.13
CA ALA A 70 2.90 -9.86 15.29
C ALA A 70 2.14 -9.45 16.55
N SER A 71 2.69 -9.77 17.71
CA SER A 71 2.21 -9.32 19.02
C SER A 71 3.35 -8.71 19.84
N LEU A 72 3.00 -7.75 20.66
CA LEU A 72 3.89 -7.19 21.68
C LEU A 72 3.65 -7.87 23.03
N VAL A 73 4.66 -7.87 23.87
CA VAL A 73 4.51 -8.27 25.28
C VAL A 73 3.38 -7.45 25.92
N SER A 74 2.38 -8.12 26.48
CA SER A 74 1.10 -7.53 26.86
C SER A 74 0.61 -7.96 28.26
N GLY A 75 1.49 -8.49 29.09
CA GLY A 75 1.12 -8.98 30.43
C GLY A 75 0.49 -7.93 31.34
N VAL A 76 1.02 -6.70 31.30
CA VAL A 76 0.49 -5.58 32.08
C VAL A 76 -0.89 -5.16 31.60
N GLU A 77 -1.08 -5.04 30.28
CA GLU A 77 -2.36 -4.65 29.70
C GLU A 77 -3.45 -5.70 29.94
N LYS A 78 -3.11 -7.00 29.87
CA LYS A 78 -4.03 -8.08 30.25
C LYS A 78 -4.49 -7.95 31.71
N ALA A 79 -3.54 -7.74 32.62
CA ALA A 79 -3.87 -7.54 34.05
C ALA A 79 -4.73 -6.28 34.29
N LEU A 80 -4.51 -5.19 33.53
CA LEU A 80 -5.33 -3.99 33.60
C LEU A 80 -6.76 -4.25 33.12
N VAL A 81 -6.93 -4.98 32.02
CA VAL A 81 -8.26 -5.39 31.52
C VAL A 81 -9.00 -6.22 32.57
N ASP A 82 -8.33 -7.22 33.14
CA ASP A 82 -8.94 -8.09 34.16
C ASP A 82 -9.37 -7.29 35.40
N SER A 83 -8.53 -6.35 35.85
CA SER A 83 -8.86 -5.46 36.99
C SER A 83 -10.05 -4.54 36.68
N ALA A 84 -10.04 -3.87 35.51
CA ALA A 84 -11.13 -2.97 35.11
C ALA A 84 -12.45 -3.74 34.95
N LYS A 85 -12.40 -4.92 34.34
CA LYS A 85 -13.54 -5.83 34.19
C LYS A 85 -14.14 -6.21 35.56
N ALA A 86 -13.29 -6.63 36.51
CA ALA A 86 -13.75 -7.00 37.84
C ALA A 86 -14.44 -5.84 38.56
N LYS A 87 -13.91 -4.60 38.43
CA LYS A 87 -14.53 -3.38 38.99
C LYS A 87 -15.90 -3.10 38.36
N ALA A 88 -15.99 -3.14 37.00
CA ALA A 88 -17.24 -2.90 36.30
C ALA A 88 -18.32 -3.94 36.62
N GLU A 89 -17.95 -5.22 36.70
CA GLU A 89 -18.84 -6.30 37.11
C GLU A 89 -19.32 -6.14 38.57
N PHE A 90 -18.43 -5.77 39.50
CA PHE A 90 -18.81 -5.51 40.90
C PHE A 90 -19.82 -4.37 40.99
N ALA A 91 -19.54 -3.23 40.32
CA ALA A 91 -20.46 -2.08 40.29
C ALA A 91 -21.81 -2.46 39.64
N GLY A 92 -21.80 -3.24 38.55
CA GLY A 92 -23.00 -3.72 37.91
C GLY A 92 -23.91 -4.55 38.84
N ARG A 93 -23.31 -5.47 39.60
CA ARG A 93 -24.05 -6.22 40.62
C ARG A 93 -24.61 -5.32 41.73
N LYS A 94 -23.90 -4.23 42.10
CA LYS A 94 -24.38 -3.23 43.08
C LYS A 94 -25.56 -2.45 42.49
N VAL A 95 -25.48 -1.99 41.24
CA VAL A 95 -26.56 -1.28 40.56
C VAL A 95 -27.81 -2.14 40.45
N GLU A 96 -27.69 -3.41 40.13
CA GLU A 96 -28.85 -4.29 40.00
C GLU A 96 -29.60 -4.44 41.34
N ARG A 97 -28.87 -4.61 42.46
CA ARG A 97 -29.48 -4.65 43.80
C ARG A 97 -30.17 -3.32 44.14
N ILE A 98 -29.55 -2.20 43.82
CA ILE A 98 -30.10 -0.87 44.08
C ILE A 98 -31.36 -0.61 43.25
N ARG A 99 -31.41 -1.07 42.00
CA ARG A 99 -32.61 -1.01 41.14
C ARG A 99 -33.80 -1.75 41.79
N GLU A 100 -33.56 -2.92 42.41
CA GLU A 100 -34.60 -3.66 43.11
C GLU A 100 -35.10 -2.90 44.34
N LEU A 101 -34.19 -2.29 45.11
CA LEU A 101 -34.54 -1.46 46.30
C LEU A 101 -35.29 -0.19 45.87
N SER A 102 -34.90 0.45 44.78
CA SER A 102 -35.58 1.62 44.22
C SER A 102 -37.02 1.32 43.82
N ARG A 103 -37.26 0.16 43.17
CA ARG A 103 -38.65 -0.27 42.87
C ARG A 103 -39.52 -0.40 44.12
N LYS A 104 -38.92 -0.71 45.27
CA LYS A 104 -39.59 -0.81 46.54
C LYS A 104 -39.64 0.53 47.32
N GLN A 105 -39.21 1.63 46.67
CA GLN A 105 -39.13 2.98 47.27
C GLN A 105 -38.24 3.05 48.53
N MET A 106 -37.22 2.20 48.62
CA MET A 106 -36.34 2.10 49.82
C MET A 106 -35.05 2.92 49.69
N ILE A 107 -34.82 3.58 48.57
CA ILE A 107 -33.64 4.43 48.34
C ILE A 107 -34.02 5.69 47.56
N SER A 108 -33.18 6.74 47.67
CA SER A 108 -33.39 8.00 46.95
C SER A 108 -33.03 7.86 45.46
N VAL A 109 -33.65 8.69 44.61
CA VAL A 109 -33.35 8.75 43.18
C VAL A 109 -31.89 9.16 42.98
N GLY A 110 -31.39 10.13 43.74
CA GLY A 110 -30.01 10.61 43.62
C GLY A 110 -28.97 9.52 43.91
N GLU A 111 -29.19 8.68 44.94
CA GLU A 111 -28.28 7.58 45.27
C GLU A 111 -28.25 6.54 44.16
N LYS A 112 -29.40 6.24 43.52
CA LYS A 112 -29.48 5.34 42.37
C LYS A 112 -28.70 5.93 41.19
N ASP A 113 -28.93 7.21 40.85
CA ASP A 113 -28.32 7.88 39.72
C ASP A 113 -26.78 7.98 39.88
N GLU A 114 -26.30 8.22 41.11
CA GLU A 114 -24.87 8.23 41.42
C GLU A 114 -24.23 6.86 41.14
N LEU A 115 -24.85 5.78 41.59
CA LEU A 115 -24.33 4.41 41.39
C LEU A 115 -24.41 3.96 39.93
N GLU A 116 -25.45 4.33 39.21
CA GLU A 116 -25.57 4.07 37.79
C GLU A 116 -24.50 4.82 37.02
N THR A 117 -24.26 6.09 37.34
CA THR A 117 -23.19 6.90 36.73
C THR A 117 -21.82 6.31 37.03
N GLN A 118 -21.55 5.89 38.29
CA GLN A 118 -20.28 5.25 38.64
C GLN A 118 -20.05 3.95 37.86
N TRP A 119 -21.07 3.13 37.69
CA TRP A 119 -20.99 1.92 36.90
C TRP A 119 -20.67 2.21 35.43
N GLU A 120 -21.32 3.24 34.84
CA GLU A 120 -21.04 3.66 33.47
C GLU A 120 -19.59 4.10 33.30
N LEU A 121 -19.04 4.88 34.23
CA LEU A 121 -17.63 5.28 34.22
C LEU A 121 -16.69 4.07 34.25
N LEU A 122 -16.97 3.07 35.07
CA LEU A 122 -16.16 1.86 35.18
C LEU A 122 -16.24 0.99 33.89
N LYS A 123 -17.38 0.99 33.21
CA LYS A 123 -17.47 0.34 31.89
C LYS A 123 -16.62 1.05 30.83
N LEU A 124 -16.54 2.38 30.89
CA LEU A 124 -15.66 3.15 30.01
C LEU A 124 -14.18 2.89 30.31
N GLU A 125 -13.80 2.79 31.62
CA GLU A 125 -12.45 2.39 32.04
C GLU A 125 -12.08 0.98 31.51
N GLN A 126 -12.99 0.03 31.60
CA GLN A 126 -12.80 -1.31 31.03
C GLN A 126 -12.56 -1.24 29.52
N ARG A 127 -13.42 -0.51 28.78
CA ARG A 127 -13.27 -0.35 27.33
C ARG A 127 -11.92 0.28 26.96
N GLU A 128 -11.48 1.29 27.72
CA GLU A 128 -10.18 1.91 27.50
C GLU A 128 -9.04 0.89 27.67
N ALA A 129 -9.07 0.08 28.73
CA ALA A 129 -8.07 -0.96 28.95
C ALA A 129 -8.08 -2.02 27.82
N GLU A 130 -9.25 -2.42 27.34
CA GLU A 130 -9.40 -3.35 26.22
C GLU A 130 -8.82 -2.77 24.90
N GLU A 131 -9.08 -1.48 24.61
CA GLU A 131 -8.52 -0.83 23.41
C GLU A 131 -6.98 -0.72 23.51
N ARG A 132 -6.43 -0.43 24.68
CA ARG A 132 -4.98 -0.45 24.93
C ARG A 132 -4.38 -1.84 24.69
N LEU A 133 -5.05 -2.89 25.14
CA LEU A 133 -4.62 -4.26 24.91
C LEU A 133 -4.67 -4.62 23.41
N LYS A 134 -5.70 -4.19 22.67
CA LYS A 134 -5.79 -4.40 21.21
C LYS A 134 -4.61 -3.79 20.47
N GLN A 135 -4.10 -2.63 20.92
CA GLN A 135 -2.94 -1.99 20.31
C GLN A 135 -1.64 -2.81 20.42
N ARG A 136 -1.60 -3.81 21.34
CA ARG A 136 -0.49 -4.74 21.46
C ARG A 136 -0.47 -5.82 20.38
N THR A 137 -1.53 -5.92 19.57
CA THR A 137 -1.63 -6.88 18.48
C THR A 137 -1.56 -6.13 17.15
N ILE A 138 -0.62 -6.51 16.31
CA ILE A 138 -0.37 -5.88 15.01
C ILE A 138 -1.06 -6.70 13.94
N LEU A 139 -2.04 -6.08 13.29
CA LEU A 139 -2.90 -6.72 12.28
C LEU A 139 -2.53 -6.28 10.87
N SER A 140 -2.77 -7.13 9.88
CA SER A 140 -2.63 -6.76 8.48
C SER A 140 -3.72 -5.76 8.07
N PRO A 141 -3.35 -4.60 7.48
CA PRO A 141 -4.31 -3.62 6.99
C PRO A 141 -5.00 -4.02 5.69
N CYS A 142 -4.43 -4.98 4.94
CA CYS A 142 -4.92 -5.42 3.63
C CYS A 142 -4.60 -6.90 3.38
N ASP A 143 -5.21 -7.45 2.34
CA ASP A 143 -4.79 -8.73 1.78
C ASP A 143 -3.48 -8.51 1.02
N GLY A 144 -2.49 -9.40 1.17
CA GLY A 144 -1.22 -9.18 0.52
C GLY A 144 -0.14 -10.21 0.81
N VAL A 145 1.08 -9.84 0.47
CA VAL A 145 2.29 -10.65 0.67
C VAL A 145 3.32 -9.84 1.45
N VAL A 146 3.96 -10.46 2.43
CA VAL A 146 5.09 -9.88 3.17
C VAL A 146 6.31 -9.87 2.26
N VAL A 147 6.81 -8.68 1.89
CA VAL A 147 8.02 -8.57 1.05
C VAL A 147 9.30 -8.42 1.85
N LYS A 148 9.19 -7.91 3.07
CA LYS A 148 10.33 -7.74 3.96
C LYS A 148 9.88 -7.80 5.41
N ARG A 149 10.63 -8.50 6.25
CA ARG A 149 10.56 -8.46 7.71
C ARG A 149 11.81 -7.78 8.22
N MET A 150 11.66 -6.82 9.13
CA MET A 150 12.75 -5.98 9.61
C MET A 150 13.13 -6.33 11.05
N ASN A 151 12.17 -6.82 11.84
CA ASN A 151 12.38 -7.09 13.26
C ASN A 151 12.05 -8.54 13.62
N SER A 152 12.68 -9.02 14.69
CA SER A 152 12.54 -10.37 15.24
C SER A 152 11.89 -10.33 16.63
N PRO A 153 11.29 -11.44 17.10
CA PRO A 153 10.85 -11.55 18.48
C PRO A 153 11.98 -11.20 19.46
N GLY A 154 11.63 -10.49 20.55
CA GLY A 154 12.56 -9.98 21.54
C GLY A 154 13.10 -8.57 21.25
N GLU A 155 12.92 -8.04 20.04
CA GLU A 155 13.34 -6.69 19.71
C GLU A 155 12.33 -5.64 20.18
N PHE A 156 12.86 -4.49 20.63
CA PHE A 156 12.02 -3.32 20.96
C PHE A 156 11.67 -2.56 19.68
N VAL A 157 10.38 -2.28 19.50
CA VAL A 157 9.84 -1.52 18.36
C VAL A 157 9.11 -0.28 18.84
N GLN A 158 9.14 0.78 18.05
CA GLN A 158 8.46 2.03 18.32
C GLN A 158 7.88 2.62 17.03
N GLU A 159 8.57 3.54 16.37
CA GLU A 159 8.06 4.28 15.20
C GLU A 159 8.42 3.63 13.87
N LYS A 160 9.48 2.82 13.86
CA LYS A 160 9.98 2.21 12.62
C LYS A 160 9.09 1.05 12.15
N PRO A 161 8.94 0.90 10.84
CA PRO A 161 8.25 -0.27 10.30
C PRO A 161 8.90 -1.57 10.73
N ILE A 162 8.07 -2.56 11.07
CA ILE A 162 8.48 -3.92 11.44
C ILE A 162 8.48 -4.86 10.24
N MET A 163 7.65 -4.55 9.24
CA MET A 163 7.57 -5.29 7.99
C MET A 163 6.93 -4.47 6.88
N ASP A 164 7.24 -4.85 5.63
CA ASP A 164 6.62 -4.31 4.43
C ASP A 164 5.66 -5.32 3.82
N LEU A 165 4.45 -4.87 3.53
CA LEU A 165 3.41 -5.62 2.84
C LEU A 165 3.13 -5.03 1.47
N VAL A 166 2.78 -5.87 0.51
CA VAL A 166 2.26 -5.43 -0.79
C VAL A 166 0.97 -6.16 -1.12
N GLN A 167 0.02 -5.42 -1.63
CA GLN A 167 -1.20 -5.98 -2.21
C GLN A 167 -0.98 -6.16 -3.70
N LEU A 168 -1.09 -7.41 -4.17
CA LEU A 168 -0.81 -7.80 -5.56
C LEU A 168 -2.09 -8.11 -6.37
N ASN A 169 -3.26 -7.96 -5.77
CA ASN A 169 -4.53 -8.14 -6.48
C ASN A 169 -5.53 -7.04 -6.05
N PRO A 170 -5.98 -6.20 -7.01
CA PRO A 170 -5.46 -6.09 -8.37
C PRO A 170 -4.02 -5.59 -8.41
N LEU A 171 -3.38 -5.57 -9.59
CA LEU A 171 -2.15 -4.82 -9.84
C LEU A 171 -2.50 -3.44 -10.40
N ARG A 172 -1.60 -2.48 -10.21
CA ARG A 172 -1.62 -1.19 -10.90
C ARG A 172 -0.72 -1.22 -12.11
N VAL A 173 -1.19 -0.68 -13.21
CA VAL A 173 -0.39 -0.48 -14.42
C VAL A 173 -0.31 1.02 -14.66
N GLU A 174 0.89 1.55 -14.50
CA GLU A 174 1.18 2.96 -14.77
C GLU A 174 1.70 3.10 -16.20
N VAL A 175 1.04 3.92 -16.98
CA VAL A 175 1.34 4.14 -18.40
C VAL A 175 1.69 5.60 -18.60
N VAL A 176 2.79 5.84 -19.30
CA VAL A 176 3.19 7.18 -19.74
C VAL A 176 2.70 7.39 -21.16
N VAL A 177 1.78 8.33 -21.34
CA VAL A 177 1.07 8.56 -22.59
C VAL A 177 1.45 9.92 -23.15
N PRO A 178 1.90 10.02 -24.43
CA PRO A 178 2.17 11.30 -25.07
C PRO A 178 0.92 12.20 -25.09
N VAL A 179 1.10 13.51 -24.85
CA VAL A 179 -0.01 14.48 -24.76
C VAL A 179 -0.87 14.52 -26.04
N ARG A 180 -0.32 14.17 -27.21
CA ARG A 180 -1.09 14.06 -28.48
C ARG A 180 -2.24 13.05 -28.42
N LEU A 181 -2.23 12.15 -27.44
CA LEU A 181 -3.28 11.15 -27.19
C LEU A 181 -4.25 11.59 -26.08
N TYR A 182 -4.06 12.79 -25.51
CA TYR A 182 -4.97 13.33 -24.52
C TYR A 182 -6.41 13.38 -25.03
N GLY A 183 -7.35 12.93 -24.23
CA GLY A 183 -8.77 12.85 -24.59
C GLY A 183 -9.17 11.63 -25.43
N LYS A 184 -8.19 10.89 -26.00
CA LYS A 184 -8.49 9.61 -26.67
C LYS A 184 -8.63 8.46 -25.68
N ILE A 185 -7.81 8.44 -24.60
CA ILE A 185 -7.91 7.45 -23.53
C ILE A 185 -8.89 8.00 -22.47
N LYS A 186 -9.89 7.20 -22.13
CA LYS A 186 -10.94 7.56 -21.17
C LYS A 186 -11.03 6.54 -20.04
N VAL A 187 -11.47 6.99 -18.87
CA VAL A 187 -11.79 6.09 -17.75
C VAL A 187 -12.81 5.05 -18.20
N GLY A 188 -12.57 3.79 -17.83
CA GLY A 188 -13.39 2.63 -18.22
C GLY A 188 -12.93 1.92 -19.48
N MET A 189 -12.04 2.50 -20.30
CA MET A 189 -11.46 1.79 -21.44
C MET A 189 -10.61 0.61 -21.00
N THR A 190 -10.56 -0.43 -21.82
CA THR A 190 -9.72 -1.61 -21.60
C THR A 190 -8.48 -1.53 -22.47
N GLY A 191 -7.30 -1.65 -21.85
CA GLY A 191 -6.03 -1.81 -22.54
C GLY A 191 -5.53 -3.25 -22.40
N MET A 192 -4.84 -3.74 -23.42
CA MET A 192 -4.21 -5.06 -23.42
C MET A 192 -2.75 -4.92 -23.03
N VAL A 193 -2.42 -5.36 -21.81
CA VAL A 193 -1.07 -5.31 -21.25
C VAL A 193 -0.30 -6.56 -21.67
N GLU A 194 0.82 -6.36 -22.34
CA GLU A 194 1.71 -7.43 -22.79
C GLU A 194 2.98 -7.44 -21.95
N TRP A 195 3.32 -8.59 -21.39
CA TRP A 195 4.60 -8.82 -20.71
C TRP A 195 5.63 -9.40 -21.66
N GLU A 196 6.86 -8.95 -21.52
CA GLU A 196 8.01 -9.60 -22.14
C GLU A 196 8.37 -10.90 -21.42
N ALA A 197 9.12 -11.77 -22.11
CA ALA A 197 9.69 -12.97 -21.47
C ALA A 197 10.55 -12.56 -20.25
N PRO A 198 10.56 -13.35 -19.16
CA PRO A 198 10.03 -14.71 -19.02
C PRO A 198 8.56 -14.79 -18.59
N VAL A 199 7.91 -13.68 -18.15
CA VAL A 199 6.52 -13.70 -17.68
C VAL A 199 5.58 -14.01 -18.84
N GLY A 200 5.68 -13.23 -19.93
CA GLY A 200 4.87 -13.40 -21.13
C GLY A 200 3.37 -13.21 -20.94
N GLY A 201 2.64 -13.29 -22.05
CA GLY A 201 1.17 -13.22 -22.04
C GLY A 201 0.61 -11.82 -22.20
N THR A 202 -0.69 -11.78 -22.48
CA THR A 202 -1.46 -10.57 -22.70
C THR A 202 -2.67 -10.59 -21.76
N TYR A 203 -2.87 -9.51 -21.02
CA TYR A 203 -3.87 -9.44 -19.96
C TYR A 203 -4.68 -8.14 -20.05
N PRO A 204 -6.01 -8.19 -19.90
CA PRO A 204 -6.84 -7.00 -19.94
C PRO A 204 -6.68 -6.19 -18.64
N ALA A 205 -6.50 -4.89 -18.80
CA ALA A 205 -6.49 -3.92 -17.70
C ALA A 205 -7.47 -2.78 -18.01
N VAL A 206 -8.14 -2.28 -16.98
CA VAL A 206 -9.17 -1.24 -17.10
C VAL A 206 -8.63 0.11 -16.62
N VAL A 207 -8.76 1.14 -17.42
CA VAL A 207 -8.37 2.51 -17.08
C VAL A 207 -9.22 3.01 -15.90
N LYS A 208 -8.57 3.41 -14.82
CA LYS A 208 -9.19 3.96 -13.62
C LYS A 208 -8.96 5.45 -13.47
N ILE A 209 -7.78 5.92 -13.84
CA ILE A 209 -7.39 7.31 -13.71
C ILE A 209 -6.69 7.75 -14.99
N VAL A 210 -7.03 8.94 -15.47
CA VAL A 210 -6.30 9.69 -16.49
C VAL A 210 -5.93 11.01 -15.84
N ASP A 211 -4.63 11.29 -15.75
CA ASP A 211 -4.16 12.51 -15.11
C ASP A 211 -4.62 13.75 -15.90
N SER A 212 -5.05 14.76 -15.17
CA SER A 212 -5.43 16.06 -15.74
C SER A 212 -4.26 17.03 -15.87
N VAL A 213 -3.09 16.66 -15.33
CA VAL A 213 -1.87 17.47 -15.35
C VAL A 213 -0.88 16.86 -16.32
N VAL A 214 -0.42 17.67 -17.26
CA VAL A 214 0.62 17.27 -18.22
C VAL A 214 1.98 17.57 -17.62
N ASP A 215 2.89 16.62 -17.69
CA ASP A 215 4.31 16.88 -17.43
C ASP A 215 4.88 17.67 -18.62
N ALA A 216 5.14 18.95 -18.42
CA ALA A 216 5.65 19.83 -19.47
C ALA A 216 7.07 19.48 -19.94
N ALA A 217 7.87 18.82 -19.10
CA ALA A 217 9.24 18.44 -19.45
C ALA A 217 9.29 17.26 -20.42
N SER A 218 8.42 16.28 -20.22
CA SER A 218 8.33 15.08 -21.07
C SER A 218 7.25 15.17 -22.16
N GLY A 219 6.30 16.11 -22.02
CA GLY A 219 5.14 16.20 -22.91
C GLY A 219 4.20 15.01 -22.77
N THR A 220 4.08 14.45 -21.56
CA THR A 220 3.30 13.23 -21.31
C THR A 220 2.28 13.42 -20.19
N ILE A 221 1.32 12.50 -20.13
CA ILE A 221 0.33 12.35 -19.05
C ILE A 221 0.42 10.94 -18.47
N GLY A 222 0.12 10.82 -17.19
CA GLY A 222 -0.04 9.52 -16.52
C GLY A 222 -1.42 8.92 -16.77
N VAL A 223 -1.46 7.63 -17.02
CA VAL A 223 -2.70 6.84 -17.06
C VAL A 223 -2.53 5.61 -16.20
N ARG A 224 -3.44 5.45 -15.24
CA ARG A 224 -3.44 4.30 -14.33
C ARG A 224 -4.54 3.33 -14.68
N LEU A 225 -4.16 2.06 -14.82
CA LEU A 225 -5.10 0.96 -15.00
C LEU A 225 -5.04 -0.01 -13.83
N GLU A 226 -6.11 -0.75 -13.65
CA GLU A 226 -6.17 -1.90 -12.75
C GLU A 226 -6.21 -3.19 -13.55
N LEU A 227 -5.37 -4.14 -13.14
CA LEU A 227 -5.23 -5.44 -13.75
C LEU A 227 -5.51 -6.52 -12.70
N PRO A 228 -6.54 -7.35 -12.89
CA PRO A 228 -6.85 -8.45 -11.98
C PRO A 228 -5.72 -9.49 -11.90
N ASN A 229 -5.35 -9.89 -10.70
CA ASN A 229 -4.31 -10.91 -10.45
C ASN A 229 -4.76 -11.87 -9.33
N PRO A 230 -5.92 -12.57 -9.47
CA PRO A 230 -6.50 -13.35 -8.38
C PRO A 230 -5.63 -14.51 -7.92
N ASN A 231 -4.81 -15.06 -8.80
CA ASN A 231 -3.90 -16.17 -8.51
C ASN A 231 -2.48 -15.72 -8.11
N LEU A 232 -2.24 -14.42 -8.01
CA LEU A 232 -0.96 -13.79 -7.68
C LEU A 232 0.22 -14.27 -8.57
N LYS A 233 -0.08 -14.70 -9.81
CA LYS A 233 0.92 -15.22 -10.76
C LYS A 233 1.73 -14.13 -11.44
N LEU A 234 1.16 -12.93 -11.56
CA LEU A 234 1.81 -11.80 -12.21
C LEU A 234 2.65 -11.04 -11.20
N PRO A 235 3.95 -10.85 -11.46
CA PRO A 235 4.82 -10.09 -10.57
C PRO A 235 4.59 -8.59 -10.74
N ALA A 236 4.70 -7.85 -9.63
CA ALA A 236 4.82 -6.40 -9.66
C ALA A 236 6.30 -5.97 -9.76
N GLY A 237 6.53 -4.71 -10.17
CA GLY A 237 7.87 -4.16 -10.37
C GLY A 237 8.47 -4.47 -11.74
N THR A 238 7.66 -4.91 -12.69
CA THR A 238 8.10 -5.27 -14.05
C THR A 238 7.64 -4.26 -15.09
N LYS A 239 8.46 -4.09 -16.14
CA LYS A 239 8.07 -3.32 -17.32
C LYS A 239 7.08 -4.13 -18.17
N CYS A 240 6.25 -3.41 -18.88
CA CYS A 240 5.26 -3.96 -19.79
C CYS A 240 5.06 -3.02 -20.98
N SER A 241 4.34 -3.49 -21.97
CA SER A 241 3.79 -2.65 -23.03
C SER A 241 2.27 -2.79 -23.06
N ILE A 242 1.58 -1.73 -23.43
CA ILE A 242 0.12 -1.72 -23.50
C ILE A 242 -0.36 -1.25 -24.87
N LYS A 243 -1.42 -1.88 -25.36
CA LYS A 243 -2.17 -1.44 -26.53
C LYS A 243 -3.62 -1.18 -26.15
N PHE A 244 -4.17 -0.14 -26.71
CA PHE A 244 -5.61 0.13 -26.64
C PHE A 244 -6.23 -0.26 -28.00
N PRO A 245 -7.18 -1.21 -28.03
CA PRO A 245 -7.75 -1.74 -29.28
C PRO A 245 -8.42 -0.69 -30.18
N ASP A 246 -8.91 0.39 -29.55
CA ASP A 246 -9.69 1.45 -30.22
C ASP A 246 -8.85 2.69 -30.57
N MET A 247 -7.53 2.57 -30.63
CA MET A 247 -6.61 3.69 -30.97
C MET A 247 -5.76 3.38 -32.20
#